data_a4a0e283459fcd1d591c404df8bd13b0
#
_entry.id   a4a0e283459fcd1d591c404df8bd13b0
#
_cell.length_a   1.000
_cell.length_b   1.000
_cell.length_c   1.000
_cell.angle_alpha   90.00
_cell.angle_beta   90.00
_cell.angle_gamma   90.00
#
_symmetry.space_group_name_H-M   'P 1'
#
loop_
_entity.id
_entity.type
_entity.pdbx_description
1 polymer ?
#
loop_
_entity_poly.entity_id
_entity_poly.type
_entity_poly.pdbx_seq_one_letter_code
_entity_poly.pdbx_strand_id
1 'polypeptide(L)'
;IHSCISGSAALPVDVQEKFEAVSGGRLVEGYGLTEASPVTHANFLWDVPRMKGSIGVPWPDTEVKVVSTETGEPVPIKEIGEIVIKGPQIMKGYWNRPEDTKEVLHDGWLYTGDLGYMDDQGYFYVVDRKKDMIIAGGYNIYPREIEEVLYEHPDVVEAIAAGIPDPYRGETVKAYIVLKEGSSVTEEEMNQFSRKYLAAYKVPRLYEFRQELPKTAVGKILRRMLVEEEKQKIKDDSQKHA
;
A
#
# COMPACT_ATOMS: atom_id res chain seq x y z
N ILE A 1 0.69 -3.81 29.13
CA ILE A 1 -0.04 -3.18 28.01
C ILE A 1 -1.22 -4.11 27.71
N HIS A 2 -2.46 -3.60 27.74
CA HIS A 2 -3.64 -4.42 27.46
C HIS A 2 -3.98 -4.41 25.95
N SER A 3 -3.83 -3.26 25.30
CA SER A 3 -4.12 -3.11 23.88
C SER A 3 -3.30 -1.96 23.26
N CYS A 4 -3.02 -2.08 21.97
CA CYS A 4 -2.34 -1.10 21.15
C CYS A 4 -3.06 -0.95 19.81
N ILE A 5 -2.92 0.23 19.21
CA ILE A 5 -3.37 0.51 17.83
C ILE A 5 -2.13 0.81 16.99
N SER A 6 -2.01 0.17 15.85
CA SER A 6 -1.08 0.52 14.78
C SER A 6 -1.81 1.29 13.69
N GLY A 7 -1.17 2.31 13.12
CA GLY A 7 -1.73 3.11 12.04
C GLY A 7 -0.63 3.77 11.20
N SER A 8 -1.01 4.60 10.23
CA SER A 8 -0.14 5.31 9.27
C SER A 8 0.55 4.43 8.22
N ALA A 9 0.67 3.14 8.44
CA ALA A 9 1.12 2.15 7.47
C ALA A 9 0.38 0.85 7.71
N ALA A 10 0.33 -0.01 6.72
CA ALA A 10 -0.25 -1.34 6.85
C ALA A 10 0.48 -2.15 7.91
N LEU A 11 -0.28 -2.87 8.73
CA LEU A 11 0.25 -3.76 9.75
C LEU A 11 0.37 -5.18 9.19
N PRO A 12 1.60 -5.70 8.95
CA PRO A 12 1.76 -7.09 8.55
C PRO A 12 1.24 -8.02 9.62
N VAL A 13 0.52 -9.06 9.21
CA VAL A 13 -0.09 -10.04 10.15
C VAL A 13 0.95 -10.72 11.02
N ASP A 14 2.12 -11.05 10.45
CA ASP A 14 3.23 -11.64 11.18
C ASP A 14 3.77 -10.72 12.31
N VAL A 15 3.88 -9.42 12.04
CA VAL A 15 4.28 -8.43 13.03
C VAL A 15 3.25 -8.31 14.14
N GLN A 16 1.96 -8.33 13.79
CA GLN A 16 0.87 -8.32 14.76
C GLN A 16 0.95 -9.53 15.70
N GLU A 17 1.11 -10.74 15.14
CA GLU A 17 1.19 -11.98 15.91
C GLU A 17 2.41 -12.05 16.83
N LYS A 18 3.58 -11.66 16.33
CA LYS A 18 4.81 -11.59 17.12
C LYS A 18 4.70 -10.58 18.26
N PHE A 19 4.14 -9.40 18.01
CA PHE A 19 3.93 -8.39 19.04
C PHE A 19 3.02 -8.92 20.15
N GLU A 20 1.90 -9.57 19.81
CA GLU A 20 0.95 -10.13 20.77
C GLU A 20 1.56 -11.28 21.57
N ALA A 21 2.33 -12.14 20.91
CA ALA A 21 3.02 -13.24 21.59
C ALA A 21 4.03 -12.76 22.65
N VAL A 22 4.74 -11.65 22.37
CA VAL A 22 5.74 -11.08 23.29
C VAL A 22 5.11 -10.21 24.37
N SER A 23 4.13 -9.37 24.02
CA SER A 23 3.56 -8.38 24.94
C SER A 23 2.41 -8.93 25.79
N GLY A 24 1.76 -10.00 25.38
CA GLY A 24 0.50 -10.49 25.95
C GLY A 24 -0.69 -9.52 25.73
N GLY A 25 -0.48 -8.43 25.00
CA GLY A 25 -1.49 -7.41 24.70
C GLY A 25 -2.08 -7.59 23.31
N ARG A 26 -3.26 -7.03 23.10
CA ARG A 26 -3.95 -7.04 21.80
C ARG A 26 -3.42 -5.90 20.91
N LEU A 27 -3.01 -6.18 19.69
CA LEU A 27 -2.64 -5.18 18.68
C LEU A 27 -3.70 -5.17 17.59
N VAL A 28 -4.21 -4.00 17.26
CA VAL A 28 -5.20 -3.81 16.18
C VAL A 28 -4.72 -2.77 15.18
N GLU A 29 -5.16 -2.91 13.94
CA GLU A 29 -4.94 -1.90 12.91
C GLU A 29 -6.08 -0.90 12.91
N GLY A 30 -5.72 0.38 12.79
CA GLY A 30 -6.62 1.50 12.52
C GLY A 30 -6.16 2.24 11.28
N TYR A 31 -7.12 2.76 10.53
CA TYR A 31 -6.87 3.49 9.29
C TYR A 31 -7.42 4.90 9.38
N GLY A 32 -6.67 5.79 8.79
CA GLY A 32 -7.06 7.18 8.66
C GLY A 32 -6.04 8.01 7.89
N LEU A 33 -6.38 9.25 7.64
CA LEU A 33 -5.59 10.19 6.89
C LEU A 33 -5.79 11.60 7.45
N THR A 34 -4.87 12.50 7.19
CA THR A 34 -4.92 13.88 7.68
C THR A 34 -6.22 14.57 7.26
N GLU A 35 -6.68 14.29 6.06
CA GLU A 35 -7.91 14.79 5.46
C GLU A 35 -9.19 14.32 6.19
N ALA A 36 -9.08 13.36 7.09
CA ALA A 36 -10.17 12.79 7.88
C ALA A 36 -9.99 12.95 9.40
N SER A 37 -9.08 13.76 9.88
CA SER A 37 -8.90 14.28 11.27
C SER A 37 -8.80 13.25 12.42
N PRO A 38 -7.99 12.23 12.43
CA PRO A 38 -7.42 11.46 11.31
C PRO A 38 -8.13 10.13 11.04
N VAL A 39 -8.83 9.51 12.05
CA VAL A 39 -9.27 8.10 12.02
C VAL A 39 -10.63 7.93 11.39
N THR A 40 -10.77 6.94 10.51
CA THR A 40 -12.03 6.58 9.87
C THR A 40 -12.43 5.14 10.09
N HIS A 41 -11.46 4.23 10.27
CA HIS A 41 -11.70 2.82 10.53
C HIS A 41 -10.79 2.33 11.66
N ALA A 42 -11.27 1.35 12.40
CA ALA A 42 -10.46 0.58 13.32
C ALA A 42 -11.03 -0.82 13.56
N ASN A 43 -10.16 -1.76 13.88
CA ASN A 43 -10.55 -3.00 14.49
C ASN A 43 -10.85 -2.80 15.98
N PHE A 44 -11.68 -3.67 16.55
CA PHE A 44 -12.06 -3.58 17.95
C PHE A 44 -10.91 -3.95 18.90
N LEU A 45 -10.74 -3.14 19.95
CA LEU A 45 -9.69 -3.30 20.95
C LEU A 45 -10.04 -4.34 22.04
N TRP A 46 -11.29 -4.70 22.18
CA TRP A 46 -11.79 -5.64 23.22
C TRP A 46 -12.15 -6.99 22.61
N ASP A 47 -12.70 -7.89 23.43
CA ASP A 47 -13.00 -9.28 23.09
C ASP A 47 -14.14 -9.47 22.06
N VAL A 48 -14.09 -8.71 21.00
CA VAL A 48 -14.93 -8.81 19.81
C VAL A 48 -14.09 -9.37 18.68
N PRO A 49 -14.65 -10.17 17.78
CA PRO A 49 -13.95 -10.62 16.58
C PRO A 49 -13.29 -9.45 15.85
N ARG A 50 -12.07 -9.67 15.40
CA ARG A 50 -11.33 -8.76 14.52
C ARG A 50 -10.85 -9.54 13.32
N MET A 51 -10.68 -8.87 12.20
CA MET A 51 -10.12 -9.47 11.00
C MET A 51 -8.67 -8.98 10.84
N LYS A 52 -7.71 -9.91 10.97
CA LYS A 52 -6.30 -9.63 10.73
C LYS A 52 -6.08 -9.20 9.29
N GLY A 53 -5.20 -8.23 9.08
CA GLY A 53 -4.95 -7.64 7.76
C GLY A 53 -6.02 -6.67 7.28
N SER A 54 -7.14 -6.49 8.02
CA SER A 54 -8.14 -5.47 7.75
C SER A 54 -7.85 -4.19 8.52
N ILE A 55 -8.26 -3.07 7.95
CA ILE A 55 -8.28 -1.76 8.64
C ILE A 55 -9.45 -1.63 9.62
N GLY A 56 -10.31 -2.66 9.71
CA GLY A 56 -11.48 -2.68 10.59
C GLY A 56 -12.76 -2.20 9.92
N VAL A 57 -13.68 -1.74 10.77
CA VAL A 57 -14.98 -1.19 10.37
C VAL A 57 -15.00 0.32 10.52
N PRO A 58 -15.89 1.04 9.81
CA PRO A 58 -16.02 2.49 9.95
C PRO A 58 -16.34 2.91 11.39
N TRP A 59 -15.83 4.06 11.81
CA TRP A 59 -16.22 4.72 13.05
C TRP A 59 -17.69 5.18 13.00
N PRO A 60 -18.34 5.37 14.16
CA PRO A 60 -19.67 5.99 14.21
C PRO A 60 -19.75 7.27 13.37
N ASP A 61 -20.91 7.50 12.75
CA ASP A 61 -21.20 8.63 11.86
C ASP A 61 -20.29 8.76 10.63
N THR A 62 -19.59 7.67 10.26
CA THR A 62 -18.73 7.60 9.08
C THR A 62 -19.38 6.70 8.03
N GLU A 63 -19.77 7.29 6.90
CA GLU A 63 -20.23 6.56 5.73
C GLU A 63 -19.04 6.19 4.83
N VAL A 64 -19.00 4.96 4.32
CA VAL A 64 -17.93 4.48 3.46
C VAL A 64 -18.48 3.73 2.27
N LYS A 65 -17.89 3.92 1.11
CA LYS A 65 -18.15 3.19 -0.12
C LYS A 65 -16.84 2.75 -0.74
N VAL A 66 -16.89 1.69 -1.53
CA VAL A 66 -15.85 1.33 -2.47
C VAL A 66 -16.39 1.58 -3.87
N VAL A 67 -15.72 2.42 -4.64
CA VAL A 67 -16.18 2.85 -5.96
C VAL A 67 -15.19 2.48 -7.06
N SER A 68 -15.71 2.21 -8.25
CA SER A 68 -14.89 1.98 -9.44
C SER A 68 -14.00 3.21 -9.73
N THR A 69 -12.73 2.97 -9.98
CA THR A 69 -11.79 4.05 -10.35
C THR A 69 -12.03 4.62 -11.74
N GLU A 70 -12.85 3.94 -12.57
CA GLU A 70 -13.17 4.34 -13.92
C GLU A 70 -14.52 5.07 -14.00
N THR A 71 -15.52 4.55 -13.31
CA THR A 71 -16.91 5.07 -13.41
C THR A 71 -17.34 5.90 -12.21
N GLY A 72 -16.67 5.75 -11.05
CA GLY A 72 -17.09 6.36 -9.78
C GLY A 72 -18.31 5.69 -9.13
N GLU A 73 -18.88 4.66 -9.75
CA GLU A 73 -20.02 3.93 -9.21
C GLU A 73 -19.59 2.91 -8.13
N PRO A 74 -20.45 2.63 -7.14
CA PRO A 74 -20.17 1.61 -6.14
C PRO A 74 -19.91 0.25 -6.77
N VAL A 75 -18.87 -0.46 -6.27
CA VAL A 75 -18.55 -1.82 -6.70
C VAL A 75 -19.15 -2.86 -5.75
N PRO A 76 -19.36 -4.11 -6.22
CA PRO A 76 -19.79 -5.24 -5.38
C PRO A 76 -18.82 -5.50 -4.21
N ILE A 77 -19.35 -6.19 -3.18
CA ILE A 77 -18.55 -6.70 -2.05
C ILE A 77 -17.40 -7.59 -2.59
N LYS A 78 -16.22 -7.44 -2.00
CA LYS A 78 -14.94 -8.11 -2.38
C LYS A 78 -14.34 -7.67 -3.71
N GLU A 79 -14.96 -6.71 -4.40
CA GLU A 79 -14.35 -6.11 -5.58
C GLU A 79 -13.50 -4.90 -5.19
N ILE A 80 -12.33 -4.77 -5.83
CA ILE A 80 -11.39 -3.68 -5.54
C ILE A 80 -11.82 -2.41 -6.25
N GLY A 81 -11.88 -1.32 -5.49
CA GLY A 81 -12.12 0.03 -5.97
C GLY A 81 -11.48 1.06 -5.06
N GLU A 82 -11.75 2.33 -5.29
CA GLU A 82 -11.29 3.42 -4.42
C GLU A 82 -12.19 3.52 -3.19
N ILE A 83 -11.59 3.57 -2.01
CA ILE A 83 -12.31 3.81 -0.76
C ILE A 83 -12.69 5.28 -0.70
N VAL A 84 -13.98 5.60 -0.61
CA VAL A 84 -14.47 6.96 -0.45
C VAL A 84 -15.25 7.09 0.85
N ILE A 85 -15.05 8.22 1.54
CA ILE A 85 -15.48 8.40 2.93
C ILE A 85 -16.24 9.69 3.08
N LYS A 86 -17.32 9.66 3.85
CA LYS A 86 -18.08 10.84 4.25
C LYS A 86 -18.36 10.80 5.74
N GLY A 87 -18.18 11.92 6.42
CA GLY A 87 -18.41 12.00 7.86
C GLY A 87 -18.07 13.39 8.43
N PRO A 88 -18.40 13.64 9.70
CA PRO A 88 -18.19 14.94 10.33
C PRO A 88 -16.70 15.29 10.50
N GLN A 89 -15.80 14.31 10.47
CA GLN A 89 -14.35 14.47 10.61
C GLN A 89 -13.65 14.81 9.31
N ILE A 90 -14.35 14.76 8.16
CA ILE A 90 -13.75 15.07 6.87
C ILE A 90 -13.39 16.55 6.77
N MET A 91 -12.20 16.84 6.25
CA MET A 91 -11.70 18.19 6.07
C MET A 91 -12.64 19.06 5.23
N LYS A 92 -12.56 20.38 5.41
CA LYS A 92 -13.26 21.35 4.55
C LYS A 92 -12.55 21.56 3.21
N GLY A 93 -11.26 21.20 3.13
CA GLY A 93 -10.41 21.35 1.96
C GLY A 93 -8.97 21.68 2.31
N TYR A 94 -8.13 21.73 1.31
CA TYR A 94 -6.73 22.13 1.42
C TYR A 94 -6.60 23.66 1.47
N TRP A 95 -5.79 24.15 2.40
CA TRP A 95 -5.58 25.58 2.58
C TRP A 95 -4.96 26.23 1.34
N ASN A 96 -5.62 27.26 0.80
CA ASN A 96 -5.21 27.96 -0.44
C ASN A 96 -5.00 27.07 -1.68
N ARG A 97 -5.64 25.87 -1.71
CA ARG A 97 -5.55 24.93 -2.83
C ARG A 97 -6.96 24.43 -3.24
N PRO A 98 -7.80 25.31 -3.82
CA PRO A 98 -9.17 24.94 -4.16
C PRO A 98 -9.24 23.87 -5.27
N GLU A 99 -8.32 23.89 -6.21
CA GLU A 99 -8.32 22.90 -7.32
C GLU A 99 -7.96 21.49 -6.80
N ASP A 100 -6.91 21.36 -5.94
CA ASP A 100 -6.61 20.08 -5.31
C ASP A 100 -7.76 19.60 -4.40
N THR A 101 -8.47 20.53 -3.78
CA THR A 101 -9.65 20.18 -2.98
C THR A 101 -10.76 19.59 -3.85
N LYS A 102 -11.03 20.18 -5.01
CA LYS A 102 -12.01 19.68 -5.96
C LYS A 102 -11.67 18.31 -6.52
N GLU A 103 -10.37 17.96 -6.60
CA GLU A 103 -9.94 16.64 -7.08
C GLU A 103 -10.28 15.51 -6.09
N VAL A 104 -10.37 15.82 -4.80
CA VAL A 104 -10.55 14.80 -3.76
C VAL A 104 -11.87 14.89 -3.00
N LEU A 105 -12.58 16.02 -3.09
CA LEU A 105 -13.86 16.25 -2.39
C LEU A 105 -15.00 16.47 -3.37
N HIS A 106 -15.92 15.50 -3.46
CA HIS A 106 -17.10 15.57 -4.31
C HIS A 106 -18.38 15.31 -3.48
N ASP A 107 -19.29 16.27 -3.42
CA ASP A 107 -20.57 16.15 -2.71
C ASP A 107 -20.46 15.67 -1.26
N GLY A 108 -19.39 16.10 -0.57
CA GLY A 108 -19.09 15.72 0.80
C GLY A 108 -18.41 14.36 0.97
N TRP A 109 -18.09 13.67 -0.13
CA TRP A 109 -17.30 12.45 -0.16
C TRP A 109 -15.83 12.76 -0.39
N LEU A 110 -14.96 12.27 0.48
CA LEU A 110 -13.52 12.30 0.33
C LEU A 110 -13.07 11.06 -0.47
N TYR A 111 -12.49 11.27 -1.63
CA TYR A 111 -11.80 10.27 -2.43
C TYR A 111 -10.38 10.13 -1.87
N THR A 112 -10.13 9.00 -1.20
CA THR A 112 -8.91 8.84 -0.39
C THR A 112 -7.65 8.61 -1.22
N GLY A 113 -7.80 8.16 -2.45
CA GLY A 113 -6.71 7.66 -3.28
C GLY A 113 -6.17 6.29 -2.82
N ASP A 114 -6.80 5.66 -1.84
CA ASP A 114 -6.46 4.31 -1.39
C ASP A 114 -7.43 3.29 -2.01
N LEU A 115 -6.88 2.24 -2.60
CA LEU A 115 -7.64 1.14 -3.20
C LEU A 115 -7.88 0.06 -2.16
N GLY A 116 -9.08 -0.49 -2.17
CA GLY A 116 -9.45 -1.51 -1.22
C GLY A 116 -10.76 -2.18 -1.56
N TYR A 117 -11.22 -3.03 -0.67
CA TYR A 117 -12.52 -3.69 -0.77
C TYR A 117 -13.16 -3.85 0.62
N MET A 118 -14.45 -4.13 0.63
CA MET A 118 -15.19 -4.51 1.82
C MET A 118 -15.56 -6.00 1.72
N ASP A 119 -15.43 -6.74 2.81
CA ASP A 119 -15.90 -8.12 2.87
C ASP A 119 -17.39 -8.22 3.23
N ASP A 120 -17.91 -9.45 3.26
CA ASP A 120 -19.31 -9.76 3.59
C ASP A 120 -19.66 -9.59 5.08
N GLN A 121 -18.67 -9.31 5.91
CA GLN A 121 -18.85 -9.00 7.34
C GLN A 121 -18.75 -7.49 7.62
N GLY A 122 -18.47 -6.67 6.59
CA GLY A 122 -18.35 -5.22 6.69
C GLY A 122 -16.96 -4.74 7.10
N TYR A 123 -15.94 -5.60 7.09
CA TYR A 123 -14.55 -5.18 7.30
C TYR A 123 -13.94 -4.68 6.00
N PHE A 124 -13.15 -3.62 6.11
CA PHE A 124 -12.44 -3.01 4.99
C PHE A 124 -10.97 -3.42 4.95
N TYR A 125 -10.46 -3.56 3.75
CA TYR A 125 -9.06 -3.94 3.47
C TYR A 125 -8.46 -2.95 2.49
N VAL A 126 -7.32 -2.35 2.84
CA VAL A 126 -6.55 -1.52 1.92
C VAL A 126 -5.59 -2.41 1.15
N VAL A 127 -5.70 -2.38 -0.17
CA VAL A 127 -4.85 -3.16 -1.08
C VAL A 127 -3.61 -2.38 -1.44
N ASP A 128 -3.78 -1.12 -1.89
CA ASP A 128 -2.67 -0.23 -2.26
C ASP A 128 -3.15 1.22 -2.46
N ARG A 129 -2.26 2.09 -2.90
CA ARG A 129 -2.59 3.44 -3.35
C ARG A 129 -2.83 3.48 -4.85
N LYS A 130 -3.89 4.18 -5.26
CA LYS A 130 -4.24 4.38 -6.67
C LYS A 130 -3.06 4.90 -7.51
N LYS A 131 -2.30 5.85 -6.98
CA LYS A 131 -1.13 6.45 -7.62
C LYS A 131 0.11 5.56 -7.65
N ASP A 132 0.16 4.54 -6.82
CA ASP A 132 1.28 3.60 -6.71
C ASP A 132 1.01 2.29 -7.48
N MET A 133 -0.23 2.08 -7.94
CA MET A 133 -0.62 0.96 -8.79
C MET A 133 0.19 0.96 -10.08
N ILE A 134 0.75 -0.19 -10.42
CA ILE A 134 1.59 -0.38 -11.61
C ILE A 134 0.71 -0.88 -12.75
N ILE A 135 0.78 -0.22 -13.90
CA ILE A 135 0.05 -0.63 -15.10
C ILE A 135 1.05 -1.24 -16.09
N ALA A 136 1.20 -2.56 -16.03
CA ALA A 136 2.18 -3.28 -16.84
C ALA A 136 1.52 -4.21 -17.87
N GLY A 137 1.59 -3.83 -19.16
CA GLY A 137 1.00 -4.64 -20.24
C GLY A 137 -0.53 -4.81 -20.12
N GLY A 138 -1.21 -3.78 -19.60
CA GLY A 138 -2.68 -3.77 -19.41
C GLY A 138 -3.16 -4.42 -18.10
N TYR A 139 -2.25 -4.89 -17.25
CA TYR A 139 -2.61 -5.44 -15.94
C TYR A 139 -2.39 -4.41 -14.84
N ASN A 140 -3.36 -4.32 -13.94
CA ASN A 140 -3.21 -3.58 -12.68
C ASN A 140 -2.46 -4.46 -11.67
N ILE A 141 -1.31 -4.00 -11.24
CA ILE A 141 -0.45 -4.70 -10.30
C ILE A 141 -0.31 -3.83 -9.05
N TYR A 142 -0.55 -4.42 -7.91
CA TYR A 142 -0.49 -3.75 -6.61
C TYR A 142 0.87 -4.02 -5.96
N PRO A 143 1.74 -3.01 -5.80
CA PRO A 143 3.06 -3.16 -5.20
C PRO A 143 3.06 -3.88 -3.86
N ARG A 144 2.08 -3.58 -3.01
CA ARG A 144 1.99 -4.16 -1.66
C ARG A 144 1.91 -5.69 -1.68
N GLU A 145 1.15 -6.28 -2.60
CA GLU A 145 1.05 -7.74 -2.73
C GLU A 145 2.42 -8.38 -3.02
N ILE A 146 3.23 -7.69 -3.80
CA ILE A 146 4.59 -8.13 -4.12
C ILE A 146 5.51 -7.97 -2.91
N GLU A 147 5.40 -6.83 -2.23
CA GLU A 147 6.19 -6.51 -1.04
C GLU A 147 5.93 -7.51 0.09
N GLU A 148 4.66 -7.86 0.35
CA GLU A 148 4.28 -8.87 1.34
C GLU A 148 4.95 -10.21 1.05
N VAL A 149 4.94 -10.66 -0.20
CA VAL A 149 5.64 -11.91 -0.60
C VAL A 149 7.15 -11.78 -0.41
N LEU A 150 7.76 -10.66 -0.78
CA LEU A 150 9.20 -10.46 -0.62
C LEU A 150 9.62 -10.45 0.86
N TYR A 151 8.80 -9.90 1.75
CA TYR A 151 9.03 -9.92 3.20
C TYR A 151 8.95 -11.31 3.84
N GLU A 152 8.28 -12.28 3.19
CA GLU A 152 8.28 -13.68 3.66
C GLU A 152 9.63 -14.39 3.43
N HIS A 153 10.50 -13.83 2.59
CA HIS A 153 11.83 -14.41 2.39
C HIS A 153 12.71 -14.19 3.63
N PRO A 154 13.34 -15.25 4.18
CA PRO A 154 14.04 -15.20 5.47
C PRO A 154 15.20 -14.20 5.52
N ASP A 155 15.81 -13.89 4.37
CA ASP A 155 16.95 -12.97 4.28
C ASP A 155 16.57 -11.53 3.92
N VAL A 156 15.30 -11.24 3.67
CA VAL A 156 14.84 -9.88 3.37
C VAL A 156 14.61 -9.11 4.66
N VAL A 157 15.21 -7.92 4.75
CA VAL A 157 15.02 -6.95 5.83
C VAL A 157 14.00 -5.90 5.42
N GLU A 158 14.14 -5.38 4.19
CA GLU A 158 13.23 -4.39 3.61
C GLU A 158 13.02 -4.69 2.13
N ALA A 159 11.80 -4.47 1.68
CA ALA A 159 11.44 -4.58 0.26
C ALA A 159 10.44 -3.51 -0.13
N ILE A 160 10.57 -3.00 -1.34
CA ILE A 160 9.58 -2.13 -1.99
C ILE A 160 9.54 -2.43 -3.48
N ALA A 161 8.34 -2.50 -4.03
CA ALA A 161 8.10 -2.66 -5.45
C ALA A 161 7.64 -1.34 -6.08
N ALA A 162 8.08 -1.05 -7.30
CA ALA A 162 7.68 0.15 -8.03
C ALA A 162 7.50 -0.13 -9.52
N GLY A 163 6.56 0.58 -10.14
CA GLY A 163 6.46 0.67 -11.59
C GLY A 163 7.52 1.61 -12.13
N ILE A 164 8.34 1.09 -13.02
CA ILE A 164 9.31 1.91 -13.75
C ILE A 164 8.97 1.91 -15.24
N PRO A 165 9.28 2.98 -15.98
CA PRO A 165 8.96 3.06 -17.41
C PRO A 165 9.53 1.89 -18.19
N ASP A 166 8.71 1.28 -19.04
CA ASP A 166 9.08 0.22 -19.96
C ASP A 166 8.55 0.57 -21.36
N PRO A 167 9.41 0.61 -22.40
CA PRO A 167 9.02 1.06 -23.75
C PRO A 167 7.92 0.20 -24.39
N TYR A 168 7.82 -1.08 -23.99
CA TYR A 168 6.91 -2.03 -24.60
C TYR A 168 5.62 -2.24 -23.78
N ARG A 169 5.70 -2.15 -22.44
CA ARG A 169 4.61 -2.49 -21.53
C ARG A 169 3.97 -1.28 -20.86
N GLY A 170 4.50 -0.07 -21.12
CA GLY A 170 4.19 1.14 -20.39
C GLY A 170 4.97 1.20 -19.09
N GLU A 171 4.74 0.25 -18.19
CA GLU A 171 5.53 0.06 -16.97
C GLU A 171 5.97 -1.40 -16.81
N THR A 172 7.01 -1.60 -16.01
CA THR A 172 7.40 -2.92 -15.50
C THR A 172 7.68 -2.87 -14.01
N VAL A 173 7.50 -3.99 -13.34
CA VAL A 173 7.74 -4.10 -11.90
C VAL A 173 9.23 -4.24 -11.64
N LYS A 174 9.77 -3.34 -10.80
CA LYS A 174 11.10 -3.43 -10.22
C LYS A 174 10.99 -3.54 -8.70
N ALA A 175 11.68 -4.51 -8.11
CA ALA A 175 11.79 -4.70 -6.68
C ALA A 175 13.14 -4.16 -6.19
N TYR A 176 13.12 -3.35 -5.12
CA TYR A 176 14.29 -2.87 -4.42
C TYR A 176 14.32 -3.56 -3.06
N ILE A 177 15.43 -4.20 -2.72
CA ILE A 177 15.52 -5.12 -1.59
C ILE A 177 16.75 -4.81 -0.74
N VAL A 178 16.58 -4.77 0.56
CA VAL A 178 17.66 -4.79 1.54
C VAL A 178 17.72 -6.17 2.16
N LEU A 179 18.85 -6.82 2.04
CA LEU A 179 19.11 -8.15 2.60
C LEU A 179 19.78 -8.06 3.97
N LYS A 180 19.68 -9.12 4.76
CA LYS A 180 20.45 -9.28 5.99
C LYS A 180 21.94 -9.24 5.69
N GLU A 181 22.72 -8.74 6.64
CA GLU A 181 24.18 -8.72 6.55
C GLU A 181 24.74 -10.15 6.36
N GLY A 182 25.62 -10.28 5.37
CA GLY A 182 26.19 -11.59 4.99
C GLY A 182 25.33 -12.47 4.11
N SER A 183 24.12 -12.04 3.74
CA SER A 183 23.30 -12.77 2.77
C SER A 183 23.89 -12.68 1.37
N SER A 184 23.80 -13.79 0.61
CA SER A 184 24.27 -13.90 -0.78
C SER A 184 23.13 -14.21 -1.78
N VAL A 185 21.90 -13.89 -1.41
CA VAL A 185 20.73 -14.11 -2.28
C VAL A 185 20.88 -13.36 -3.60
N THR A 186 20.69 -14.07 -4.69
CA THR A 186 20.79 -13.56 -6.06
C THR A 186 19.43 -13.10 -6.59
N GLU A 187 19.43 -12.33 -7.68
CA GLU A 187 18.19 -11.93 -8.38
C GLU A 187 17.40 -13.14 -8.86
N GLU A 188 18.10 -14.19 -9.35
CA GLU A 188 17.48 -15.43 -9.84
C GLU A 188 16.76 -16.17 -8.69
N GLU A 189 17.40 -16.30 -7.53
CA GLU A 189 16.79 -16.93 -6.35
C GLU A 189 15.57 -16.16 -5.88
N MET A 190 15.64 -14.82 -5.86
CA MET A 190 14.51 -13.97 -5.50
C MET A 190 13.37 -14.07 -6.52
N ASN A 191 13.70 -14.16 -7.81
CA ASN A 191 12.71 -14.39 -8.86
C ASN A 191 12.02 -15.74 -8.71
N GLN A 192 12.79 -16.81 -8.45
CA GLN A 192 12.24 -18.15 -8.21
C GLN A 192 11.36 -18.19 -6.96
N PHE A 193 11.75 -17.48 -5.91
CA PHE A 193 10.93 -17.33 -4.70
C PHE A 193 9.61 -16.63 -5.01
N SER A 194 9.67 -15.47 -5.67
CA SER A 194 8.46 -14.71 -6.04
C SER A 194 7.49 -15.50 -6.90
N ARG A 195 8.00 -16.31 -7.84
CA ARG A 195 7.18 -17.19 -8.71
C ARG A 195 6.41 -18.29 -7.99
N LYS A 196 6.77 -18.63 -6.77
CA LYS A 196 6.04 -19.63 -5.97
C LYS A 196 4.73 -19.08 -5.42
N TYR A 197 4.65 -17.77 -5.21
CA TYR A 197 3.56 -17.13 -4.50
C TYR A 197 2.79 -16.11 -5.34
N LEU A 198 3.41 -15.55 -6.38
CA LEU A 198 2.80 -14.53 -7.23
C LEU A 198 2.38 -15.09 -8.59
N ALA A 199 1.26 -14.58 -9.11
CA ALA A 199 0.90 -14.79 -10.50
C ALA A 199 2.00 -14.25 -11.44
N ALA A 200 2.20 -14.90 -12.58
CA ALA A 200 3.34 -14.63 -13.47
C ALA A 200 3.47 -13.16 -13.92
N TYR A 201 2.35 -12.45 -14.08
CA TYR A 201 2.35 -11.04 -14.49
C TYR A 201 2.72 -10.08 -13.35
N LYS A 202 2.65 -10.52 -12.08
CA LYS A 202 3.00 -9.75 -10.88
C LYS A 202 4.45 -9.92 -10.46
N VAL A 203 5.12 -10.99 -10.92
CA VAL A 203 6.51 -11.26 -10.58
C VAL A 203 7.41 -10.10 -11.05
N PRO A 204 8.23 -9.51 -10.17
CA PRO A 204 9.18 -8.48 -10.57
C PRO A 204 10.09 -8.98 -11.71
N ARG A 205 10.31 -8.12 -12.69
CA ARG A 205 11.23 -8.42 -13.78
C ARG A 205 12.65 -7.94 -13.53
N LEU A 206 12.76 -6.96 -12.62
CA LEU A 206 14.01 -6.36 -12.24
C LEU A 206 14.12 -6.36 -10.71
N TYR A 207 15.30 -6.68 -10.22
CA TYR A 207 15.65 -6.66 -8.81
C TYR A 207 16.85 -5.76 -8.61
N GLU A 208 16.87 -4.99 -7.56
CA GLU A 208 18.02 -4.17 -7.17
C GLU A 208 18.25 -4.33 -5.68
N PHE A 209 19.40 -4.88 -5.32
CA PHE A 209 19.82 -4.98 -3.92
C PHE A 209 20.48 -3.69 -3.48
N ARG A 210 20.06 -3.17 -2.33
CA ARG A 210 20.58 -1.94 -1.73
C ARG A 210 21.01 -2.15 -0.29
N GLN A 211 21.86 -1.29 0.22
CA GLN A 211 22.22 -1.28 1.64
C GLN A 211 21.10 -0.65 2.49
N GLU A 212 20.40 0.34 1.94
CA GLU A 212 19.29 1.04 2.56
C GLU A 212 18.30 1.55 1.51
N LEU A 213 17.04 1.73 1.93
CA LEU A 213 16.00 2.38 1.12
C LEU A 213 15.78 3.82 1.60
N PRO A 214 15.41 4.77 0.71
CA PRO A 214 15.10 6.14 1.10
C PRO A 214 13.86 6.18 1.99
N LYS A 215 13.96 6.86 3.14
CA LYS A 215 12.89 6.91 4.15
C LYS A 215 12.60 8.33 4.61
N THR A 216 11.39 8.54 5.08
CA THR A 216 11.04 9.73 5.86
C THR A 216 11.68 9.67 7.25
N ALA A 217 11.65 10.80 7.99
CA ALA A 217 12.12 10.86 9.38
C ALA A 217 11.38 9.87 10.33
N VAL A 218 10.18 9.43 9.95
CA VAL A 218 9.38 8.44 10.70
C VAL A 218 9.51 7.01 10.16
N GLY A 219 10.51 6.75 9.28
CA GLY A 219 10.84 5.40 8.79
C GLY A 219 9.99 4.89 7.62
N LYS A 220 9.10 5.70 7.04
CA LYS A 220 8.31 5.29 5.87
C LYS A 220 9.16 5.35 4.60
N ILE A 221 9.20 4.25 3.84
CA ILE A 221 9.94 4.17 2.57
C ILE A 221 9.31 5.10 1.53
N LEU A 222 10.15 5.84 0.81
CA LEU A 222 9.79 6.84 -0.20
C LEU A 222 9.86 6.25 -1.62
N ARG A 223 8.83 5.46 -2.02
CA ARG A 223 8.73 4.85 -3.36
C ARG A 223 8.96 5.88 -4.48
N ARG A 224 8.41 7.08 -4.33
CA ARG A 224 8.54 8.14 -5.33
C ARG A 224 10.00 8.47 -5.65
N MET A 225 10.89 8.49 -4.67
CA MET A 225 12.31 8.79 -4.90
C MET A 225 12.96 7.72 -5.78
N LEU A 226 12.63 6.45 -5.55
CA LEU A 226 13.14 5.35 -6.36
C LEU A 226 12.67 5.42 -7.82
N VAL A 227 11.40 5.77 -8.03
CA VAL A 227 10.85 5.99 -9.38
C VAL A 227 11.51 7.18 -10.07
N GLU A 228 11.77 8.27 -9.36
CA GLU A 228 12.46 9.46 -9.89
C GLU A 228 13.92 9.14 -10.27
N GLU A 229 14.63 8.37 -9.45
CA GLU A 229 15.98 7.88 -9.76
C GLU A 229 16.00 7.07 -11.07
N GLU A 230 15.05 6.16 -11.27
CA GLU A 230 14.98 5.36 -12.50
C GLU A 230 14.67 6.23 -13.73
N LYS A 231 13.74 7.17 -13.60
CA LYS A 231 13.43 8.11 -14.69
C LYS A 231 14.65 8.95 -15.07
N GLN A 232 15.48 9.32 -14.10
CA GLN A 232 16.72 10.05 -14.37
C GLN A 232 17.76 9.18 -15.07
N LYS A 233 17.96 7.92 -14.61
CA LYS A 233 18.88 6.97 -15.28
C LYS A 233 18.51 6.78 -16.76
N ILE A 234 17.22 6.59 -17.06
CA ILE A 234 16.73 6.42 -18.44
C ILE A 234 17.02 7.67 -19.29
N LYS A 235 16.85 8.87 -18.74
CA LYS A 235 17.14 10.13 -19.45
C LYS A 235 18.63 10.28 -19.76
N ASP A 236 19.49 9.99 -18.77
CA ASP A 236 20.94 10.11 -18.90
C ASP A 236 21.48 9.11 -19.94
N ASP A 237 20.95 7.90 -19.98
CA ASP A 237 21.32 6.89 -20.98
C ASP A 237 20.85 7.28 -22.39
N SER A 238 19.66 7.86 -22.52
CA SER A 238 19.15 8.36 -23.79
C SER A 238 20.01 9.51 -24.37
N GLN A 239 20.57 10.36 -23.50
CA GLN A 239 21.45 11.47 -23.91
C GLN A 239 22.86 11.02 -24.30
N LYS A 240 23.34 9.86 -23.80
CA LYS A 240 24.65 9.32 -24.17
C LYS A 240 24.65 8.62 -25.53
N HIS A 241 23.47 8.28 -26.03
CA HIS A 241 23.31 7.54 -27.30
C HIS A 241 22.68 8.39 -28.42
N ALA A 242 22.43 9.69 -28.18
CA ALA A 242 21.99 10.70 -29.13
C ALA A 242 23.16 11.60 -29.56
#